data_3d1ad2e4af58fe657575b81cba4bbe65
#
_entry.id   3d1ad2e4af58fe657575b81cba4bbe65
#
_cell.length_a   1.000
_cell.length_b   1.000
_cell.length_c   1.000
_cell.angle_alpha   90.00
_cell.angle_beta   90.00
_cell.angle_gamma   90.00
#
_symmetry.space_group_name_H-M   'P 1'
#
loop_
_entity.id
_entity.type
_entity.pdbx_description
1 polymer ?
#
loop_
_entity_poly.entity_id
_entity_poly.type
_entity_poly.pdbx_seq_one_letter_code
_entity_poly.pdbx_strand_id
1 'polypeptide(L)'
;MIIDKTVETIALRNFVRFCLRSVFNLFKVKCSIEFDEKKTPKKGVYVSNHVSYLDPILLFAFLPGNPVFALNGHLYRNRLIRFLMRTADVMPFNPIEPGDIKELIAKVDSGRLCVIFAEGRVTESGGLMKIYEAPGLVADKSKAPLIPVWIEGPQYGYFSKTKGKLPHRPLPKVRVIVGKPRSFRLKDELRRQRDHISNEVYMILREMSFEVRYNPNISLFAQLMKTAKVNAKKGLFRRPKFVEDVQRKQQSYRDIIIKSFVIGKYFKRRTEPEEHVGMLLPNSVAALCSFFGLSAYGRIPVMLNFSVGAHNMISMCKTAQVRIVI
;
A
#
# COMPACT_ATOMS: atom_id res chain seq x y z
N MET A 1 0.39 -46.22 -3.27
CA MET A 1 0.07 -45.42 -4.48
C MET A 1 -0.43 -44.01 -4.19
N ILE A 2 -1.04 -43.67 -3.04
CA ILE A 2 -1.47 -42.30 -2.68
C ILE A 2 -0.31 -41.43 -2.15
N ILE A 3 0.64 -42.03 -1.44
CA ILE A 3 1.81 -41.33 -0.87
C ILE A 3 2.76 -40.83 -1.99
N ASP A 4 2.89 -41.58 -3.08
CA ASP A 4 3.79 -41.23 -4.20
C ASP A 4 3.32 -39.95 -4.94
N LYS A 5 2.05 -39.82 -5.25
CA LYS A 5 1.49 -38.62 -5.92
C LYS A 5 1.65 -37.36 -5.09
N THR A 6 1.58 -37.46 -3.77
CA THR A 6 1.72 -36.31 -2.87
C THR A 6 3.17 -35.80 -2.83
N VAL A 7 4.13 -36.71 -2.81
CA VAL A 7 5.56 -36.39 -2.81
C VAL A 7 5.99 -35.78 -4.14
N GLU A 8 5.54 -36.34 -5.28
CA GLU A 8 5.80 -35.79 -6.60
C GLU A 8 5.22 -34.37 -6.75
N THR A 9 4.02 -34.15 -6.23
CA THR A 9 3.38 -32.82 -6.28
C THR A 9 4.15 -31.80 -5.44
N ILE A 10 4.68 -32.19 -4.27
CA ILE A 10 5.49 -31.32 -3.41
C ILE A 10 6.83 -30.99 -4.07
N ALA A 11 7.51 -31.99 -4.65
CA ALA A 11 8.79 -31.81 -5.34
C ALA A 11 8.64 -30.88 -6.56
N LEU A 12 7.62 -31.12 -7.39
CA LEU A 12 7.32 -30.29 -8.56
C LEU A 12 7.02 -28.84 -8.15
N ARG A 13 6.22 -28.63 -7.11
CA ARG A 13 5.92 -27.30 -6.59
C ARG A 13 7.18 -26.57 -6.12
N ASN A 14 8.02 -27.23 -5.34
CA ASN A 14 9.27 -26.65 -4.84
C ASN A 14 10.22 -26.29 -6.00
N PHE A 15 10.30 -27.15 -7.02
CA PHE A 15 11.05 -26.89 -8.23
C PHE A 15 10.51 -25.66 -8.98
N VAL A 16 9.19 -25.58 -9.19
CA VAL A 16 8.55 -24.42 -9.86
C VAL A 16 8.80 -23.14 -9.07
N ARG A 17 8.67 -23.18 -7.73
CA ARG A 17 8.98 -22.02 -6.87
C ARG A 17 10.44 -21.60 -6.98
N PHE A 18 11.36 -22.55 -7.02
CA PHE A 18 12.78 -22.27 -7.20
C PHE A 18 13.04 -21.58 -8.55
N CYS A 19 12.50 -22.10 -9.64
CA CYS A 19 12.62 -21.50 -10.97
C CYS A 19 12.03 -20.07 -11.00
N LEU A 20 10.83 -19.87 -10.43
CA LEU A 20 10.21 -18.56 -10.35
C LEU A 20 11.04 -17.56 -9.52
N ARG A 21 11.57 -17.99 -8.36
CA ARG A 21 12.46 -17.16 -7.54
C ARG A 21 13.71 -16.75 -8.31
N SER A 22 14.33 -17.70 -9.04
CA SER A 22 15.52 -17.43 -9.85
C SER A 22 15.23 -16.41 -10.94
N VAL A 23 14.11 -16.53 -11.66
CA VAL A 23 13.66 -15.56 -12.66
C VAL A 23 13.39 -14.21 -12.02
N PHE A 24 12.63 -14.15 -10.92
CA PHE A 24 12.33 -12.90 -10.25
C PHE A 24 13.56 -12.20 -9.66
N ASN A 25 14.54 -12.97 -9.16
CA ASN A 25 15.80 -12.42 -8.68
C ASN A 25 16.63 -11.79 -9.83
N LEU A 26 16.60 -12.38 -11.02
CA LEU A 26 17.20 -11.79 -12.23
C LEU A 26 16.57 -10.44 -12.53
N PHE A 27 15.27 -10.30 -12.35
CA PHE A 27 14.53 -9.01 -12.49
C PHE A 27 14.61 -8.12 -11.24
N LYS A 28 15.49 -8.43 -10.28
CA LYS A 28 15.71 -7.66 -9.05
C LYS A 28 14.45 -7.48 -8.19
N VAL A 29 13.59 -8.47 -8.19
CA VAL A 29 12.50 -8.55 -7.22
C VAL A 29 13.08 -8.82 -5.85
N LYS A 30 12.71 -8.04 -4.84
CA LYS A 30 13.15 -8.22 -3.45
C LYS A 30 11.97 -8.69 -2.61
N CYS A 31 12.16 -9.76 -1.87
CA CYS A 31 11.24 -10.19 -0.83
C CYS A 31 11.89 -10.02 0.54
N SER A 32 11.19 -9.46 1.49
CA SER A 32 11.57 -9.39 2.89
C SER A 32 10.46 -9.95 3.76
N ILE A 33 10.84 -10.78 4.73
CA ILE A 33 9.93 -11.37 5.71
C ILE A 33 10.37 -10.87 7.07
N GLU A 34 9.44 -10.24 7.81
CA GLU A 34 9.72 -9.54 9.07
C GLU A 34 9.68 -10.47 10.30
N PHE A 35 9.66 -11.76 10.08
CA PHE A 35 9.71 -12.77 11.14
C PHE A 35 10.55 -13.99 10.69
N ASP A 36 10.94 -14.84 11.65
CA ASP A 36 11.63 -16.09 11.34
C ASP A 36 10.71 -17.03 10.55
N GLU A 37 11.08 -17.37 9.32
CA GLU A 37 10.29 -18.24 8.44
C GLU A 37 10.00 -19.62 9.07
N LYS A 38 10.91 -20.12 9.93
CA LYS A 38 10.71 -21.37 10.68
C LYS A 38 9.57 -21.27 11.69
N LYS A 39 9.21 -20.05 12.10
CA LYS A 39 8.09 -19.74 12.99
C LYS A 39 6.80 -19.39 12.24
N THR A 40 6.74 -19.68 10.94
CA THR A 40 5.51 -19.50 10.18
C THR A 40 4.36 -20.25 10.86
N PRO A 41 3.24 -19.59 11.16
CA PRO A 41 2.10 -20.27 11.78
C PRO A 41 1.61 -21.45 10.93
N LYS A 42 1.19 -22.55 11.57
CA LYS A 42 0.61 -23.70 10.85
C LYS A 42 -0.68 -23.30 10.11
N LYS A 43 -1.49 -22.43 10.70
CA LYS A 43 -2.68 -21.80 10.08
C LYS A 43 -2.60 -20.29 10.13
N GLY A 44 -3.18 -19.60 9.15
CA GLY A 44 -3.15 -18.13 9.10
C GLY A 44 -3.73 -17.58 7.81
N VAL A 45 -3.98 -16.28 7.81
CA VAL A 45 -4.54 -15.56 6.68
C VAL A 45 -3.52 -14.52 6.20
N TYR A 46 -2.86 -14.78 5.09
CA TYR A 46 -2.10 -13.77 4.36
C TYR A 46 -3.06 -12.81 3.70
N VAL A 47 -2.96 -11.54 4.03
CA VAL A 47 -3.80 -10.48 3.46
C VAL A 47 -2.94 -9.50 2.69
N SER A 48 -3.16 -9.40 1.39
CA SER A 48 -2.34 -8.60 0.49
C SER A 48 -3.15 -7.52 -0.22
N ASN A 49 -2.48 -6.41 -0.55
CA ASN A 49 -2.94 -5.49 -1.60
C ASN A 49 -2.83 -6.18 -2.97
N HIS A 50 -3.49 -5.62 -3.99
CA HIS A 50 -3.52 -6.22 -5.33
C HIS A 50 -3.22 -5.16 -6.41
N VAL A 51 -2.01 -5.14 -6.91
CA VAL A 51 -1.50 -4.08 -7.80
C VAL A 51 -1.24 -4.54 -9.24
N SER A 52 -1.18 -5.87 -9.46
CA SER A 52 -0.86 -6.44 -10.77
C SER A 52 -1.44 -7.85 -10.93
N TYR A 53 -1.66 -8.26 -12.15
CA TYR A 53 -1.99 -9.66 -12.48
C TYR A 53 -0.86 -10.65 -12.18
N LEU A 54 0.36 -10.17 -11.93
CA LEU A 54 1.51 -10.99 -11.50
C LEU A 54 1.54 -11.28 -10.00
N ASP A 55 0.74 -10.59 -9.19
CA ASP A 55 0.80 -10.70 -7.73
C ASP A 55 0.59 -12.13 -7.21
N PRO A 56 -0.37 -12.93 -7.73
CA PRO A 56 -0.51 -14.32 -7.29
C PRO A 56 0.75 -15.15 -7.54
N ILE A 57 1.44 -14.93 -8.66
CA ILE A 57 2.68 -15.65 -9.02
C ILE A 57 3.83 -15.19 -8.13
N LEU A 58 3.93 -13.90 -7.83
CA LEU A 58 4.90 -13.36 -6.89
C LEU A 58 4.71 -13.95 -5.49
N LEU A 59 3.48 -13.95 -4.99
CA LEU A 59 3.17 -14.50 -3.68
C LEU A 59 3.39 -16.03 -3.64
N PHE A 60 3.03 -16.75 -4.69
CA PHE A 60 3.32 -18.19 -4.79
C PHE A 60 4.82 -18.47 -4.72
N ALA A 61 5.64 -17.66 -5.38
CA ALA A 61 7.09 -17.85 -5.36
C ALA A 61 7.69 -17.57 -3.97
N PHE A 62 7.27 -16.51 -3.28
CA PHE A 62 7.98 -15.97 -2.13
C PHE A 62 7.36 -16.27 -0.76
N LEU A 63 6.03 -16.47 -0.65
CA LEU A 63 5.41 -16.69 0.66
C LEU A 63 5.89 -17.99 1.32
N PRO A 64 6.20 -17.98 2.62
CA PRO A 64 6.51 -19.20 3.35
C PRO A 64 5.28 -20.10 3.50
N GLY A 65 5.54 -21.39 3.72
CA GLY A 65 4.50 -22.41 3.81
C GLY A 65 3.91 -22.80 2.45
N ASN A 66 2.73 -23.34 2.49
CA ASN A 66 1.96 -23.72 1.30
C ASN A 66 0.52 -23.20 1.41
N PRO A 67 0.31 -21.91 1.20
CA PRO A 67 -1.01 -21.33 1.36
C PRO A 67 -1.97 -21.73 0.23
N VAL A 68 -3.26 -21.80 0.55
CA VAL A 68 -4.35 -21.87 -0.40
C VAL A 68 -4.57 -20.45 -0.95
N PHE A 69 -4.59 -20.29 -2.25
CA PHE A 69 -4.83 -19.00 -2.90
C PHE A 69 -6.33 -18.82 -3.19
N ALA A 70 -6.97 -17.90 -2.50
CA ALA A 70 -8.34 -17.48 -2.77
C ALA A 70 -8.35 -16.51 -3.96
N LEU A 71 -8.68 -16.98 -5.15
CA LEU A 71 -8.61 -16.21 -6.39
C LEU A 71 -9.95 -16.21 -7.14
N ASN A 72 -10.24 -15.10 -7.84
CA ASN A 72 -11.41 -15.01 -8.67
C ASN A 72 -11.39 -16.05 -9.81
N GLY A 73 -12.48 -16.80 -9.98
CA GLY A 73 -12.62 -17.89 -10.94
C GLY A 73 -12.35 -17.52 -12.41
N HIS A 74 -12.48 -16.26 -12.78
CA HIS A 74 -12.18 -15.80 -14.16
C HIS A 74 -10.70 -15.95 -14.56
N LEU A 75 -9.77 -16.02 -13.61
CA LEU A 75 -8.33 -16.21 -13.88
C LEU A 75 -8.00 -17.59 -14.48
N TYR A 76 -8.89 -18.58 -14.34
CA TYR A 76 -8.70 -19.93 -14.89
C TYR A 76 -8.72 -20.02 -16.43
N ARG A 77 -9.09 -18.96 -17.13
CA ARG A 77 -9.13 -18.95 -18.61
C ARG A 77 -7.73 -18.92 -19.26
N ASN A 78 -6.70 -18.43 -18.54
CA ASN A 78 -5.35 -18.36 -19.07
C ASN A 78 -4.61 -19.69 -18.86
N ARG A 79 -4.07 -20.29 -19.97
CA ARG A 79 -3.36 -21.58 -19.96
C ARG A 79 -2.13 -21.58 -19.03
N LEU A 80 -1.32 -20.51 -19.04
CA LEU A 80 -0.14 -20.38 -18.21
C LEU A 80 -0.51 -20.30 -16.72
N ILE A 81 -1.51 -19.49 -16.40
CA ILE A 81 -2.04 -19.39 -15.03
C ILE A 81 -2.57 -20.75 -14.58
N ARG A 82 -3.31 -21.45 -15.43
CA ARG A 82 -3.83 -22.80 -15.14
C ARG A 82 -2.72 -23.81 -14.88
N PHE A 83 -1.61 -23.77 -15.62
CA PHE A 83 -0.45 -24.62 -15.37
C PHE A 83 0.19 -24.31 -14.00
N LEU A 84 0.44 -23.06 -13.72
CA LEU A 84 0.99 -22.62 -12.41
C LEU A 84 0.03 -22.97 -11.25
N MET A 85 -1.27 -22.87 -11.48
CA MET A 85 -2.30 -23.21 -10.49
C MET A 85 -2.41 -24.72 -10.21
N ARG A 86 -1.93 -25.60 -11.09
CA ARG A 86 -1.83 -27.05 -10.81
C ARG A 86 -0.78 -27.36 -9.74
N THR A 87 0.22 -26.48 -9.59
CA THR A 87 1.27 -26.62 -8.59
C THR A 87 0.98 -25.82 -7.31
N ALA A 88 0.13 -24.82 -7.40
CA ALA A 88 -0.41 -24.04 -6.28
C ALA A 88 -1.77 -24.61 -5.86
N ASP A 89 -2.06 -24.59 -4.59
CA ASP A 89 -3.39 -24.90 -4.07
C ASP A 89 -4.29 -23.65 -4.24
N VAL A 90 -5.24 -23.72 -5.16
CA VAL A 90 -6.08 -22.57 -5.50
C VAL A 90 -7.55 -22.91 -5.29
N MET A 91 -8.25 -21.99 -4.67
CA MET A 91 -9.69 -22.05 -4.46
C MET A 91 -10.36 -20.90 -5.22
N PRO A 92 -11.39 -21.15 -6.06
CA PRO A 92 -12.25 -20.10 -6.56
C PRO A 92 -12.89 -19.35 -5.40
N PHE A 93 -12.83 -18.02 -5.42
CA PHE A 93 -13.25 -17.21 -4.30
C PHE A 93 -13.87 -15.89 -4.75
N ASN A 94 -15.06 -15.62 -4.23
CA ASN A 94 -15.73 -14.33 -4.32
C ASN A 94 -15.87 -13.75 -2.90
N PRO A 95 -15.25 -12.60 -2.61
CA PRO A 95 -15.26 -12.03 -1.26
C PRO A 95 -16.63 -11.57 -0.76
N ILE A 96 -17.65 -11.59 -1.62
CA ILE A 96 -19.04 -11.21 -1.29
C ILE A 96 -19.90 -12.46 -1.01
N GLU A 97 -19.47 -13.64 -1.50
CA GLU A 97 -20.23 -14.87 -1.43
C GLU A 97 -20.02 -15.57 -0.08
N PRO A 98 -21.09 -15.71 0.75
CA PRO A 98 -20.96 -16.33 2.09
C PRO A 98 -20.50 -17.78 2.06
N GLY A 99 -20.83 -18.51 0.99
CA GLY A 99 -20.42 -19.91 0.79
C GLY A 99 -18.90 -20.05 0.67
N ASP A 100 -18.29 -19.22 -0.17
CA ASP A 100 -16.85 -19.22 -0.39
C ASP A 100 -16.09 -18.81 0.89
N ILE A 101 -16.63 -17.85 1.65
CA ILE A 101 -16.05 -17.42 2.93
C ILE A 101 -16.08 -18.60 3.94
N LYS A 102 -17.19 -19.32 4.04
CA LYS A 102 -17.31 -20.50 4.93
C LYS A 102 -16.35 -21.61 4.53
N GLU A 103 -16.22 -21.92 3.23
CA GLU A 103 -15.28 -22.92 2.74
C GLU A 103 -13.84 -22.53 3.09
N LEU A 104 -13.47 -21.25 2.92
CA LEU A 104 -12.13 -20.78 3.24
C LEU A 104 -11.84 -20.83 4.75
N ILE A 105 -12.84 -20.51 5.60
CA ILE A 105 -12.74 -20.68 7.06
C ILE A 105 -12.46 -22.15 7.39
N ALA A 106 -13.20 -23.11 6.80
CA ALA A 106 -12.99 -24.52 7.03
C ALA A 106 -11.58 -24.98 6.62
N LYS A 107 -11.03 -24.47 5.51
CA LYS A 107 -9.66 -24.76 5.11
C LYS A 107 -8.64 -24.21 6.11
N VAL A 108 -8.84 -23.01 6.65
CA VAL A 108 -7.94 -22.46 7.68
C VAL A 108 -8.07 -23.23 8.99
N ASP A 109 -9.26 -23.62 9.38
CA ASP A 109 -9.49 -24.44 10.59
C ASP A 109 -8.88 -25.83 10.50
N SER A 110 -8.77 -26.39 9.29
CA SER A 110 -8.03 -27.65 9.06
C SER A 110 -6.50 -27.49 9.16
N GLY A 111 -6.00 -26.35 9.59
CA GLY A 111 -4.58 -26.11 9.80
C GLY A 111 -3.86 -25.56 8.56
N ARG A 112 -4.58 -24.90 7.61
CA ARG A 112 -3.97 -24.37 6.39
C ARG A 112 -3.72 -22.87 6.49
N LEU A 113 -2.71 -22.42 5.77
CA LEU A 113 -2.52 -21.01 5.43
C LEU A 113 -3.38 -20.67 4.21
N CYS A 114 -3.91 -19.47 4.13
CA CYS A 114 -4.56 -18.98 2.93
C CYS A 114 -4.05 -17.58 2.53
N VAL A 115 -4.24 -17.22 1.26
CA VAL A 115 -3.94 -15.88 0.72
C VAL A 115 -5.21 -15.27 0.21
N ILE A 116 -5.51 -14.07 0.67
CA ILE A 116 -6.66 -13.27 0.22
C ILE A 116 -6.16 -11.90 -0.23
N PHE A 117 -6.52 -11.50 -1.45
CA PHE A 117 -6.34 -10.13 -1.90
C PHE A 117 -7.47 -9.27 -1.34
N ALA A 118 -7.13 -8.35 -0.42
CA ALA A 118 -8.09 -7.60 0.37
C ALA A 118 -9.06 -6.76 -0.47
N GLU A 119 -8.62 -6.31 -1.63
CA GLU A 119 -9.38 -5.45 -2.55
C GLU A 119 -10.30 -6.24 -3.50
N GLY A 120 -10.19 -7.58 -3.57
CA GLY A 120 -10.95 -8.45 -4.45
C GLY A 120 -10.72 -8.22 -5.95
N ARG A 121 -9.91 -7.23 -6.32
CA ARG A 121 -9.57 -6.87 -7.71
C ARG A 121 -8.24 -6.12 -7.77
N VAL A 122 -7.61 -6.14 -8.95
CA VAL A 122 -6.40 -5.33 -9.20
C VAL A 122 -6.73 -3.84 -9.14
N THR A 123 -5.93 -3.07 -8.41
CA THR A 123 -6.10 -1.61 -8.29
C THR A 123 -6.00 -0.89 -9.62
N GLU A 124 -6.84 0.12 -9.80
CA GLU A 124 -6.82 1.00 -10.98
C GLU A 124 -6.12 2.34 -10.70
N SER A 125 -5.91 2.66 -9.42
CA SER A 125 -5.24 3.89 -9.00
C SER A 125 -3.76 3.69 -8.66
N GLY A 126 -3.34 2.43 -8.41
CA GLY A 126 -2.02 2.08 -7.89
C GLY A 126 -1.87 2.28 -6.38
N GLY A 127 -2.91 2.75 -5.71
CA GLY A 127 -3.04 2.81 -4.25
C GLY A 127 -4.00 1.77 -3.72
N LEU A 128 -4.09 1.67 -2.39
CA LEU A 128 -5.05 0.80 -1.71
C LEU A 128 -6.47 1.33 -1.97
N MET A 129 -7.35 0.46 -2.45
CA MET A 129 -8.76 0.76 -2.71
C MET A 129 -9.65 0.26 -1.56
N LYS A 130 -10.95 0.16 -1.82
CA LYS A 130 -11.92 -0.43 -0.89
C LYS A 130 -11.52 -1.86 -0.56
N ILE A 131 -11.54 -2.19 0.72
CA ILE A 131 -11.25 -3.52 1.26
C ILE A 131 -12.56 -4.22 1.61
N TYR A 132 -12.65 -5.51 1.29
CA TYR A 132 -13.74 -6.36 1.68
C TYR A 132 -13.55 -6.90 3.11
N GLU A 133 -14.64 -7.29 3.75
CA GLU A 133 -14.65 -7.84 5.10
C GLU A 133 -14.07 -9.26 5.19
N ALA A 134 -14.11 -10.01 4.08
CA ALA A 134 -13.75 -11.42 4.03
C ALA A 134 -12.41 -11.77 4.68
N PRO A 135 -11.28 -11.06 4.44
CA PRO A 135 -10.02 -11.38 5.09
C PRO A 135 -10.08 -11.34 6.62
N GLY A 136 -10.72 -10.29 7.16
CA GLY A 136 -10.90 -10.14 8.61
C GLY A 136 -11.85 -11.17 9.20
N LEU A 137 -12.96 -11.46 8.51
CA LEU A 137 -13.90 -12.50 8.94
C LEU A 137 -13.26 -13.89 8.98
N VAL A 138 -12.49 -14.25 7.96
CA VAL A 138 -11.79 -15.55 7.93
C VAL A 138 -10.80 -15.62 9.09
N ALA A 139 -10.02 -14.59 9.36
CA ALA A 139 -9.05 -14.56 10.47
C ALA A 139 -9.76 -14.64 11.84
N ASP A 140 -10.82 -13.87 12.06
CA ASP A 140 -11.56 -13.86 13.33
C ASP A 140 -12.26 -15.17 13.60
N LYS A 141 -13.04 -15.69 12.62
CA LYS A 141 -13.83 -16.92 12.78
C LYS A 141 -12.97 -18.16 12.94
N SER A 142 -11.88 -18.29 12.17
CA SER A 142 -10.95 -19.41 12.28
C SER A 142 -9.96 -19.27 13.43
N LYS A 143 -10.04 -18.19 14.21
CA LYS A 143 -9.07 -17.91 15.27
C LYS A 143 -7.62 -18.01 14.78
N ALA A 144 -7.37 -17.61 13.56
CA ALA A 144 -6.07 -17.64 12.92
C ALA A 144 -5.42 -16.25 12.93
N PRO A 145 -4.08 -16.17 12.99
CA PRO A 145 -3.40 -14.88 12.84
C PRO A 145 -3.57 -14.32 11.42
N LEU A 146 -3.72 -13.01 11.33
CA LEU A 146 -3.64 -12.24 10.10
C LEU A 146 -2.19 -11.89 9.84
N ILE A 147 -1.69 -12.18 8.64
CA ILE A 147 -0.32 -11.91 8.21
C ILE A 147 -0.39 -10.90 7.06
N PRO A 148 -0.10 -9.63 7.31
CA PRO A 148 -0.21 -8.63 6.27
C PRO A 148 0.94 -8.77 5.25
N VAL A 149 0.63 -8.58 3.98
CA VAL A 149 1.59 -8.61 2.88
C VAL A 149 1.42 -7.35 2.05
N TRP A 150 2.54 -6.69 1.75
CA TRP A 150 2.55 -5.52 0.88
C TRP A 150 3.37 -5.77 -0.38
N ILE A 151 2.76 -5.52 -1.51
CA ILE A 151 3.41 -5.59 -2.82
C ILE A 151 3.57 -4.18 -3.36
N GLU A 152 4.80 -3.78 -3.68
CA GLU A 152 5.15 -2.48 -4.22
C GLU A 152 5.95 -2.64 -5.50
N GLY A 153 5.60 -1.86 -6.52
CA GLY A 153 6.35 -1.81 -7.79
C GLY A 153 5.59 -2.33 -9.00
N PRO A 154 4.90 -3.49 -8.96
CA PRO A 154 4.23 -4.05 -10.13
C PRO A 154 3.14 -3.14 -10.72
N GLN A 155 2.57 -2.21 -9.94
CA GLN A 155 1.63 -1.19 -10.41
C GLN A 155 2.20 -0.31 -11.53
N TYR A 156 3.51 -0.21 -11.63
CA TYR A 156 4.20 0.54 -12.68
C TYR A 156 4.54 -0.32 -13.91
N GLY A 157 4.23 -1.62 -13.89
CA GLY A 157 4.54 -2.56 -14.97
C GLY A 157 3.39 -2.76 -15.95
N TYR A 158 3.66 -3.50 -17.02
CA TYR A 158 2.69 -3.79 -18.09
C TYR A 158 1.47 -4.62 -17.64
N PHE A 159 1.64 -5.43 -16.57
CA PHE A 159 0.58 -6.30 -16.06
C PHE A 159 -0.33 -5.62 -15.01
N SER A 160 -0.29 -4.29 -14.93
CA SER A 160 -1.16 -3.51 -14.05
C SER A 160 -2.35 -2.92 -14.79
N LYS A 161 -3.40 -2.54 -14.05
CA LYS A 161 -4.56 -1.79 -14.58
C LYS A 161 -4.38 -0.26 -14.54
N THR A 162 -3.21 0.23 -14.17
CA THR A 162 -2.95 1.67 -13.95
C THR A 162 -2.57 2.43 -15.23
N LYS A 163 -2.88 1.89 -16.41
CA LYS A 163 -2.56 2.50 -17.71
C LYS A 163 -3.04 3.96 -17.77
N GLY A 164 -2.10 4.86 -18.10
CA GLY A 164 -2.39 6.30 -18.22
C GLY A 164 -2.41 7.08 -16.89
N LYS A 165 -2.59 6.42 -15.74
CA LYS A 165 -2.63 7.06 -14.43
C LYS A 165 -1.26 7.09 -13.74
N LEU A 166 -0.46 6.03 -13.92
CA LEU A 166 0.91 5.95 -13.40
C LEU A 166 1.93 5.82 -14.52
N PRO A 167 3.17 6.30 -14.30
CA PRO A 167 4.24 6.15 -15.28
C PRO A 167 4.61 4.67 -15.44
N HIS A 168 4.46 4.14 -16.65
CA HIS A 168 4.88 2.77 -16.97
C HIS A 168 6.39 2.63 -17.06
N ARG A 169 6.89 1.51 -16.52
CA ARG A 169 8.30 1.11 -16.57
C ARG A 169 8.39 -0.32 -17.09
N PRO A 170 9.27 -0.62 -18.06
CA PRO A 170 9.44 -1.98 -18.58
C PRO A 170 9.81 -2.98 -17.48
N LEU A 171 10.70 -2.58 -16.57
CA LEU A 171 11.20 -3.37 -15.43
C LEU A 171 11.08 -2.54 -14.14
N PRO A 172 9.91 -2.50 -13.52
CA PRO A 172 9.76 -1.80 -12.25
C PRO A 172 10.50 -2.56 -11.14
N LYS A 173 11.07 -1.82 -10.19
CA LYS A 173 11.61 -2.44 -8.97
C LYS A 173 10.45 -2.97 -8.15
N VAL A 174 10.44 -4.28 -7.92
CA VAL A 174 9.39 -4.96 -7.16
C VAL A 174 9.89 -5.30 -5.76
N ARG A 175 9.06 -5.05 -4.76
CA ARG A 175 9.26 -5.47 -3.38
C ARG A 175 8.02 -6.20 -2.90
N VAL A 176 8.23 -7.34 -2.25
CA VAL A 176 7.22 -8.08 -1.51
C VAL A 176 7.64 -8.05 -0.04
N ILE A 177 6.82 -7.53 0.83
CA ILE A 177 7.09 -7.44 2.27
C ILE A 177 6.02 -8.24 2.99
N VAL A 178 6.46 -9.23 3.78
CA VAL A 178 5.58 -10.06 4.60
C VAL A 178 5.76 -9.61 6.05
N GLY A 179 4.76 -8.97 6.60
CA GLY A 179 4.75 -8.45 7.95
C GLY A 179 4.54 -9.54 9.00
N LYS A 180 4.74 -9.18 10.27
CA LYS A 180 4.59 -10.11 11.39
C LYS A 180 3.15 -10.61 11.53
N PRO A 181 2.96 -11.90 11.89
CA PRO A 181 1.62 -12.41 12.22
C PRO A 181 1.01 -11.62 13.38
N ARG A 182 -0.22 -11.13 13.20
CA ARG A 182 -0.97 -10.37 14.20
C ARG A 182 -2.22 -11.14 14.61
N SER A 183 -2.52 -11.17 15.91
CA SER A 183 -3.81 -11.67 16.37
C SER A 183 -4.91 -10.74 15.87
N PHE A 184 -5.89 -11.29 15.18
CA PHE A 184 -7.05 -10.54 14.70
C PHE A 184 -8.29 -11.07 15.40
N ARG A 185 -8.87 -10.27 16.28
CA ARG A 185 -10.04 -10.61 17.07
C ARG A 185 -10.98 -9.43 17.12
N LEU A 186 -12.20 -9.64 16.74
CA LEU A 186 -13.27 -8.66 16.82
C LEU A 186 -13.99 -8.77 18.15
N LYS A 187 -14.28 -7.64 18.78
CA LYS A 187 -15.22 -7.59 19.91
C LYS A 187 -16.60 -7.99 19.44
N ASP A 188 -17.39 -8.68 20.27
CA ASP A 188 -18.69 -9.22 19.87
C ASP A 188 -19.67 -8.16 19.33
N GLU A 189 -19.64 -6.96 19.90
CA GLU A 189 -20.43 -5.81 19.44
C GLU A 189 -20.07 -5.36 18.01
N LEU A 190 -18.80 -5.49 17.63
CA LEU A 190 -18.25 -5.03 16.34
C LEU A 190 -18.33 -6.10 15.24
N ARG A 191 -18.53 -7.37 15.61
CA ARG A 191 -18.68 -8.49 14.65
C ARG A 191 -19.85 -8.32 13.69
N ARG A 192 -20.87 -7.58 14.09
CA ARG A 192 -22.06 -7.28 13.27
C ARG A 192 -21.84 -6.12 12.32
N GLN A 193 -20.78 -5.31 12.51
CA GLN A 193 -20.47 -4.14 11.71
C GLN A 193 -19.43 -4.48 10.65
N ARG A 194 -19.87 -4.83 9.47
CA ARG A 194 -19.03 -5.21 8.32
C ARG A 194 -17.98 -4.13 7.98
N ASP A 195 -18.38 -2.87 8.04
CA ASP A 195 -17.50 -1.74 7.75
C ASP A 195 -16.36 -1.62 8.77
N HIS A 196 -16.59 -2.01 10.03
CA HIS A 196 -15.53 -2.01 11.03
C HIS A 196 -14.46 -3.06 10.73
N ILE A 197 -14.87 -4.26 10.31
CA ILE A 197 -13.96 -5.36 9.96
C ILE A 197 -13.04 -4.95 8.80
N SER A 198 -13.64 -4.40 7.74
CA SER A 198 -12.87 -3.95 6.57
C SER A 198 -11.96 -2.76 6.90
N ASN A 199 -12.38 -1.86 7.78
CA ASN A 199 -11.58 -0.73 8.23
C ASN A 199 -10.35 -1.17 9.06
N GLU A 200 -10.48 -2.15 9.95
CA GLU A 200 -9.35 -2.69 10.71
C GLU A 200 -8.29 -3.31 9.77
N VAL A 201 -8.72 -4.11 8.80
CA VAL A 201 -7.82 -4.67 7.78
C VAL A 201 -7.20 -3.57 6.93
N TYR A 202 -7.99 -2.54 6.56
CA TYR A 202 -7.51 -1.37 5.83
C TYR A 202 -6.41 -0.64 6.58
N MET A 203 -6.60 -0.41 7.88
CA MET A 203 -5.61 0.28 8.72
C MET A 203 -4.29 -0.50 8.80
N ILE A 204 -4.36 -1.84 8.95
CA ILE A 204 -3.16 -2.69 8.95
C ILE A 204 -2.37 -2.56 7.64
N LEU A 205 -3.05 -2.67 6.50
CA LEU A 205 -2.39 -2.56 5.19
C LEU A 205 -1.91 -1.14 4.90
N ARG A 206 -2.63 -0.12 5.37
CA ARG A 206 -2.24 1.29 5.23
C ARG A 206 -0.99 1.61 6.04
N GLU A 207 -0.91 1.13 7.28
CA GLU A 207 0.29 1.23 8.13
C GLU A 207 1.50 0.64 7.41
N MET A 208 1.37 -0.58 6.92
CA MET A 208 2.42 -1.26 6.17
C MET A 208 2.81 -0.51 4.88
N SER A 209 1.84 0.03 4.14
CA SER A 209 2.08 0.90 2.99
C SER A 209 2.90 2.13 3.34
N PHE A 210 2.61 2.74 4.49
CA PHE A 210 3.34 3.90 4.99
C PHE A 210 4.77 3.52 5.34
N GLU A 211 5.00 2.49 6.14
CA GLU A 211 6.33 2.02 6.54
C GLU A 211 7.23 1.70 5.34
N VAL A 212 6.68 1.03 4.33
CA VAL A 212 7.40 0.66 3.11
C VAL A 212 7.83 1.87 2.28
N ARG A 213 7.05 2.94 2.30
CA ARG A 213 7.26 4.16 1.50
C ARG A 213 7.93 5.26 2.30
N TYR A 214 7.83 5.22 3.61
CA TYR A 214 8.37 6.22 4.49
C TYR A 214 9.90 6.26 4.42
N ASN A 215 10.43 7.44 4.23
CA ASN A 215 11.86 7.71 4.28
C ASN A 215 12.11 8.93 5.18
N PRO A 216 12.52 8.73 6.42
CA PRO A 216 12.73 9.82 7.38
C PRO A 216 13.81 10.81 6.94
N ASN A 217 14.70 10.40 6.03
CA ASN A 217 15.81 11.21 5.55
C ASN A 217 15.44 12.13 4.38
N ILE A 218 14.18 12.12 3.94
CA ILE A 218 13.73 12.95 2.81
C ILE A 218 12.57 13.83 3.26
N SER A 219 12.80 15.16 3.28
CA SER A 219 11.74 16.11 3.53
C SER A 219 10.70 16.10 2.39
N LEU A 220 9.48 16.56 2.65
CA LEU A 220 8.43 16.72 1.63
C LEU A 220 8.89 17.63 0.49
N PHE A 221 9.67 18.69 0.80
CA PHE A 221 10.23 19.56 -0.21
C PHE A 221 11.27 18.84 -1.09
N ALA A 222 12.15 18.03 -0.50
CA ALA A 222 13.10 17.22 -1.26
C ALA A 222 12.39 16.21 -2.18
N GLN A 223 11.27 15.64 -1.72
CA GLN A 223 10.44 14.77 -2.55
C GLN A 223 9.76 15.52 -3.70
N LEU A 224 9.29 16.77 -3.47
CA LEU A 224 8.78 17.66 -4.52
C LEU A 224 9.86 17.91 -5.60
N MET A 225 11.08 18.25 -5.18
CA MET A 225 12.22 18.45 -6.09
C MET A 225 12.54 17.23 -6.93
N LYS A 226 12.54 16.05 -6.31
CA LYS A 226 12.78 14.77 -7.00
C LYS A 226 11.68 14.49 -8.04
N THR A 227 10.43 14.72 -7.67
CA THR A 227 9.28 14.56 -8.57
C THR A 227 9.32 15.53 -9.74
N ALA A 228 9.67 16.79 -9.47
CA ALA A 228 9.86 17.81 -10.50
C ALA A 228 10.94 17.41 -11.53
N LYS A 229 12.09 16.88 -11.08
CA LYS A 229 13.15 16.36 -11.98
C LYS A 229 12.67 15.22 -12.87
N VAL A 230 11.89 14.28 -12.32
CA VAL A 230 11.36 13.14 -13.09
C VAL A 230 10.37 13.61 -14.16
N ASN A 231 9.52 14.57 -13.82
CA ASN A 231 8.51 15.10 -14.76
C ASN A 231 9.12 16.07 -15.79
N ALA A 232 10.17 16.79 -15.46
CA ALA A 232 10.88 17.65 -16.41
C ALA A 232 11.53 16.86 -17.56
N LYS A 233 11.96 15.61 -17.30
CA LYS A 233 12.54 14.73 -18.33
C LYS A 233 11.54 14.20 -19.36
N LYS A 234 10.23 14.37 -19.12
CA LYS A 234 9.16 13.85 -20.01
C LYS A 234 8.82 14.74 -21.19
N GLY A 235 9.50 15.88 -21.37
CA GLY A 235 9.30 16.75 -22.51
C GLY A 235 10.24 17.95 -22.50
N LEU A 236 11.08 18.06 -23.53
CA LEU A 236 12.08 19.12 -23.68
C LEU A 236 11.45 20.54 -23.72
N PHE A 237 10.18 20.65 -24.12
CA PHE A 237 9.46 21.92 -24.30
C PHE A 237 8.19 22.07 -23.48
N ARG A 238 7.71 21.04 -22.77
CA ARG A 238 6.51 21.12 -21.95
C ARG A 238 6.85 21.25 -20.48
N ARG A 239 6.50 22.40 -19.89
CA ARG A 239 6.45 22.56 -18.43
C ARG A 239 5.10 22.02 -17.93
N PRO A 240 5.03 20.78 -17.41
CA PRO A 240 3.76 20.20 -17.00
C PRO A 240 3.19 21.05 -15.88
N LYS A 241 1.96 21.53 -16.10
CA LYS A 241 1.16 22.18 -15.08
C LYS A 241 0.56 21.08 -14.20
N PHE A 242 0.57 21.25 -12.86
CA PHE A 242 0.10 20.19 -11.95
C PHE A 242 -0.76 20.72 -10.81
N VAL A 243 -0.81 22.04 -10.61
CA VAL A 243 -1.60 22.68 -9.58
C VAL A 243 -2.43 23.81 -10.20
N GLU A 244 -3.65 23.91 -9.79
CA GLU A 244 -4.61 24.96 -10.11
C GLU A 244 -5.43 25.24 -8.86
N ASP A 245 -5.74 26.49 -8.57
CA ASP A 245 -6.64 26.90 -7.49
C ASP A 245 -7.91 27.57 -8.04
N VAL A 246 -8.70 28.15 -7.16
CA VAL A 246 -9.96 28.84 -7.52
C VAL A 246 -9.78 29.95 -8.55
N GLN A 247 -8.59 30.52 -8.67
CA GLN A 247 -8.26 31.53 -9.70
C GLN A 247 -7.99 30.91 -11.07
N ARG A 248 -8.03 29.58 -11.21
CA ARG A 248 -7.78 28.81 -12.44
C ARG A 248 -6.43 29.11 -13.10
N LYS A 249 -5.47 29.66 -12.36
CA LYS A 249 -4.12 29.92 -12.83
C LYS A 249 -3.24 28.69 -12.61
N GLN A 250 -3.02 27.95 -13.67
CA GLN A 250 -2.21 26.74 -13.62
C GLN A 250 -0.75 27.04 -13.32
N GLN A 251 -0.17 26.32 -12.36
CA GLN A 251 1.22 26.42 -11.93
C GLN A 251 2.02 25.19 -12.32
N SER A 252 3.26 25.39 -12.76
CA SER A 252 4.23 24.31 -12.97
C SER A 252 5.00 23.99 -11.68
N TYR A 253 5.69 22.84 -11.66
CA TYR A 253 6.61 22.50 -10.55
C TYR A 253 7.63 23.60 -10.29
N ARG A 254 8.18 24.23 -11.35
CA ARG A 254 9.14 25.32 -11.22
C ARG A 254 8.55 26.53 -10.52
N ASP A 255 7.31 26.91 -10.89
CA ASP A 255 6.62 28.07 -10.29
C ASP A 255 6.41 27.83 -8.79
N ILE A 256 5.94 26.64 -8.40
CA ILE A 256 5.75 26.30 -6.99
C ILE A 256 7.08 26.28 -6.23
N ILE A 257 8.13 25.69 -6.78
CA ILE A 257 9.44 25.61 -6.13
C ILE A 257 10.02 27.01 -5.90
N ILE A 258 9.98 27.89 -6.91
CA ILE A 258 10.50 29.26 -6.78
C ILE A 258 9.70 30.03 -5.72
N LYS A 259 8.37 30.00 -5.79
CA LYS A 259 7.50 30.66 -4.82
C LYS A 259 7.73 30.13 -3.41
N SER A 260 7.88 28.80 -3.26
CA SER A 260 8.17 28.18 -1.96
C SER A 260 9.51 28.67 -1.38
N PHE A 261 10.57 28.81 -2.18
CA PHE A 261 11.82 29.37 -1.69
C PHE A 261 11.69 30.83 -1.26
N VAL A 262 10.95 31.65 -2.01
CA VAL A 262 10.76 33.06 -1.67
C VAL A 262 10.01 33.19 -0.34
N ILE A 263 8.89 32.49 -0.21
CA ILE A 263 8.07 32.49 1.01
C ILE A 263 8.83 31.89 2.19
N GLY A 264 9.49 30.76 1.97
CA GLY A 264 10.27 30.08 3.01
C GLY A 264 11.44 30.93 3.52
N LYS A 265 12.12 31.71 2.64
CA LYS A 265 13.15 32.65 3.04
C LYS A 265 12.63 33.76 3.95
N TYR A 266 11.40 34.21 3.74
CA TYR A 266 10.74 35.17 4.62
C TYR A 266 10.50 34.59 6.01
N PHE A 267 9.99 33.36 6.10
CA PHE A 267 9.75 32.69 7.39
C PHE A 267 11.04 32.27 8.09
N LYS A 268 12.07 31.82 7.34
CA LYS A 268 13.38 31.50 7.91
C LYS A 268 13.94 32.60 8.82
N ARG A 269 13.66 33.88 8.53
CA ARG A 269 14.14 35.04 9.30
C ARG A 269 13.36 35.29 10.59
N ARG A 270 12.22 34.60 10.80
CA ARG A 270 11.25 34.85 11.89
C ARG A 270 10.98 33.63 12.74
N THR A 271 11.54 32.51 12.35
CA THR A 271 11.30 31.21 12.97
C THR A 271 12.59 30.41 13.07
N GLU A 272 12.68 29.54 14.06
CA GLU A 272 13.82 28.65 14.28
C GLU A 272 13.66 27.31 13.51
N PRO A 273 14.75 26.55 13.28
CA PRO A 273 14.64 25.19 12.78
C PRO A 273 13.73 24.34 13.68
N GLU A 274 12.95 23.44 13.06
CA GLU A 274 11.97 22.56 13.72
C GLU A 274 10.81 23.28 14.44
N GLU A 275 10.73 24.62 14.34
CA GLU A 275 9.62 25.36 14.90
C GLU A 275 8.29 25.04 14.19
N HIS A 276 7.24 24.84 14.97
CA HIS A 276 5.88 24.63 14.48
C HIS A 276 5.24 25.96 14.08
N VAL A 277 4.86 26.06 12.81
CA VAL A 277 4.24 27.26 12.24
C VAL A 277 2.81 26.93 11.84
N GLY A 278 1.84 27.59 12.47
CA GLY A 278 0.41 27.44 12.18
C GLY A 278 0.08 27.99 10.79
N MET A 279 -0.65 27.22 10.01
CA MET A 279 -1.14 27.63 8.70
C MET A 279 -2.66 27.76 8.74
N LEU A 280 -3.16 28.99 8.72
CA LEU A 280 -4.58 29.34 8.67
C LEU A 280 -4.92 29.95 7.30
N LEU A 281 -4.58 29.22 6.26
CA LEU A 281 -4.73 29.66 4.88
C LEU A 281 -5.82 28.84 4.16
N PRO A 282 -6.60 29.47 3.27
CA PRO A 282 -7.54 28.72 2.43
C PRO A 282 -6.80 27.81 1.44
N ASN A 283 -7.51 26.84 0.86
CA ASN A 283 -6.98 25.96 -0.16
C ASN A 283 -6.59 26.75 -1.41
N SER A 284 -5.32 27.13 -1.51
CA SER A 284 -4.78 27.99 -2.54
C SER A 284 -3.36 27.63 -2.92
N VAL A 285 -2.90 28.15 -4.05
CA VAL A 285 -1.48 28.05 -4.46
C VAL A 285 -0.57 28.69 -3.40
N ALA A 286 -1.00 29.77 -2.74
CA ALA A 286 -0.24 30.41 -1.68
C ALA A 286 -0.04 29.49 -0.47
N ALA A 287 -1.11 28.79 -0.03
CA ALA A 287 -1.01 27.81 1.06
C ALA A 287 -0.04 26.68 0.72
N LEU A 288 -0.11 26.14 -0.51
CA LEU A 288 0.82 25.11 -0.98
C LEU A 288 2.27 25.60 -0.99
N CYS A 289 2.52 26.82 -1.48
CA CYS A 289 3.86 27.41 -1.51
C CYS A 289 4.39 27.69 -0.09
N SER A 290 3.52 28.12 0.85
CA SER A 290 3.89 28.31 2.25
C SER A 290 4.26 26.98 2.92
N PHE A 291 3.45 25.93 2.70
CA PHE A 291 3.71 24.58 3.21
C PHE A 291 5.08 24.06 2.76
N PHE A 292 5.34 24.08 1.46
CA PHE A 292 6.63 23.65 0.93
C PHE A 292 7.76 24.61 1.28
N GLY A 293 7.49 25.89 1.42
CA GLY A 293 8.46 26.90 1.86
C GLY A 293 8.94 26.66 3.30
N LEU A 294 8.04 26.41 4.22
CA LEU A 294 8.36 26.04 5.60
C LEU A 294 9.18 24.73 5.61
N SER A 295 8.71 23.70 4.92
CA SER A 295 9.41 22.42 4.82
C SER A 295 10.81 22.52 4.18
N ALA A 296 11.01 23.43 3.21
CA ALA A 296 12.31 23.66 2.55
C ALA A 296 13.38 24.19 3.51
N TYR A 297 12.96 24.90 4.53
CA TYR A 297 13.85 25.49 5.54
C TYR A 297 13.79 24.79 6.91
N GLY A 298 13.21 23.58 6.96
CA GLY A 298 13.20 22.76 8.17
C GLY A 298 12.22 23.25 9.24
N ARG A 299 11.15 23.93 8.86
CA ARG A 299 10.04 24.31 9.74
C ARG A 299 8.93 23.29 9.60
N ILE A 300 8.12 23.12 10.64
CA ILE A 300 7.02 22.15 10.69
C ILE A 300 5.69 22.88 10.44
N PRO A 301 5.07 22.74 9.26
CA PRO A 301 3.78 23.35 8.99
C PRO A 301 2.67 22.62 9.76
N VAL A 302 1.89 23.36 10.55
CA VAL A 302 0.72 22.87 11.30
C VAL A 302 -0.53 23.38 10.62
N MET A 303 -1.31 22.48 10.00
CA MET A 303 -2.55 22.86 9.31
C MET A 303 -3.64 23.14 10.34
N LEU A 304 -4.10 24.39 10.39
CA LEU A 304 -5.17 24.83 11.28
C LEU A 304 -6.51 24.89 10.51
N ASN A 305 -7.57 24.43 11.16
CA ASN A 305 -8.91 24.48 10.58
C ASN A 305 -9.65 25.71 11.06
N PHE A 306 -9.93 26.65 10.16
CA PHE A 306 -10.66 27.91 10.48
C PHE A 306 -12.13 27.69 10.85
N SER A 307 -12.74 26.54 10.52
CA SER A 307 -14.15 26.28 10.78
C SER A 307 -14.47 25.81 12.21
N VAL A 308 -13.47 25.55 13.03
CA VAL A 308 -13.67 25.00 14.40
C VAL A 308 -13.95 26.04 15.47
N GLY A 309 -13.94 27.31 15.14
CA GLY A 309 -14.10 28.42 16.07
C GLY A 309 -12.84 28.78 16.87
N ALA A 310 -12.79 29.99 17.41
CA ALA A 310 -11.61 30.58 18.03
C ALA A 310 -11.08 29.76 19.23
N HIS A 311 -11.98 29.29 20.10
CA HIS A 311 -11.60 28.53 21.29
C HIS A 311 -10.85 27.25 20.94
N ASN A 312 -11.38 26.45 20.01
CA ASN A 312 -10.76 25.21 19.57
C ASN A 312 -9.45 25.49 18.81
N MET A 313 -9.39 26.57 18.03
CA MET A 313 -8.17 26.97 17.33
C MET A 313 -7.04 27.31 18.29
N ILE A 314 -7.32 28.05 19.37
CA ILE A 314 -6.35 28.36 20.43
C ILE A 314 -5.87 27.05 21.09
N SER A 315 -6.80 26.13 21.38
CA SER A 315 -6.47 24.81 21.93
C SER A 315 -5.55 24.01 20.99
N MET A 316 -5.86 23.99 19.68
CA MET A 316 -5.00 23.34 18.67
C MET A 316 -3.59 23.96 18.61
N CYS A 317 -3.48 25.29 18.65
CA CYS A 317 -2.20 25.99 18.66
C CYS A 317 -1.38 25.64 19.92
N LYS A 318 -2.02 25.60 21.09
CA LYS A 318 -1.36 25.20 22.35
C LYS A 318 -0.87 23.75 22.30
N THR A 319 -1.72 22.84 21.85
CA THR A 319 -1.39 21.39 21.72
C THR A 319 -0.23 21.17 20.75
N ALA A 320 -0.24 21.87 19.62
CA ALA A 320 0.79 21.77 18.59
C ALA A 320 2.00 22.70 18.86
N GLN A 321 2.05 23.40 19.98
CA GLN A 321 3.14 24.33 20.36
C GLN A 321 3.41 25.39 19.27
N VAL A 322 2.37 25.89 18.65
CA VAL A 322 2.45 26.90 17.59
C VAL A 322 2.60 28.28 18.22
N ARG A 323 3.69 28.99 17.87
CA ARG A 323 3.95 30.37 18.30
C ARG A 323 3.53 31.40 17.25
N ILE A 324 3.66 31.07 15.98
CA ILE A 324 3.35 31.96 14.86
C ILE A 324 2.31 31.29 13.96
N VAL A 325 1.29 32.07 13.58
CA VAL A 325 0.25 31.64 12.62
C VAL A 325 0.34 32.52 11.37
N ILE A 326 0.18 31.91 10.19
CA ILE A 326 0.22 32.55 8.87
C ILE A 326 -1.08 32.32 8.11
#